data_96e4a0e460f543c1204ded90528875a2
#
_entry.id   96e4a0e460f543c1204ded90528875a2
#
_cell.length_a   1.000
_cell.length_b   1.000
_cell.length_c   1.000
_cell.angle_alpha   90.00
_cell.angle_beta   90.00
_cell.angle_gamma   90.00
#
_symmetry.space_group_name_H-M   'P 1'
#
loop_
_entity.id
_entity.type
_entity.pdbx_description
1 polymer ?
#
loop_
_entity_poly.entity_id
_entity_poly.type
_entity_poly.pdbx_seq_one_letter_code
_entity_poly.pdbx_strand_id
1 'polypeptide(L)'
;MNRLAVTDANIFIDLIILGLIEHLFGLDIEIHTTREVFDQLTARQKEILTVFYADGRLTVYDFSWEELAEIFTLDFPAGLEPADRTVFYYARQLACLVISGDNKLRKHCEKKGLEVHGLIWVFDQIVALELIRKTIAVEKLEKLMSYNDRLPADEILKRLKKWSAK
;
A
#
# COMPACT_ATOMS: atom_id res chain seq x y z
N MET A 1 -19.17 -1.19 8.21
CA MET A 1 -18.34 -0.03 7.81
C MET A 1 -17.10 -0.54 7.11
N ASN A 2 -16.85 -0.04 5.92
CA ASN A 2 -15.62 -0.38 5.24
C ASN A 2 -14.44 0.27 5.97
N ARG A 3 -13.35 -0.46 6.09
CA ARG A 3 -12.09 0.11 6.58
C ARG A 3 -11.55 1.05 5.50
N LEU A 4 -10.79 2.04 5.92
CA LEU A 4 -10.13 2.98 5.02
C LEU A 4 -8.61 2.84 5.18
N ALA A 5 -7.89 2.86 4.06
CA ALA A 5 -6.43 2.80 4.04
C ALA A 5 -5.84 3.88 3.15
N VAL A 6 -4.74 4.46 3.58
CA VAL A 6 -3.89 5.31 2.74
C VAL A 6 -2.68 4.49 2.30
N THR A 7 -2.44 4.45 1.00
CA THR A 7 -1.44 3.56 0.38
C THR A 7 -0.32 4.37 -0.28
N ASP A 8 0.92 3.91 -0.11
CA ASP A 8 2.10 4.49 -0.77
C ASP A 8 2.30 3.96 -2.20
N ALA A 9 3.29 4.54 -2.91
CA ALA A 9 3.56 4.20 -4.31
C ALA A 9 4.04 2.75 -4.50
N ASN A 10 4.87 2.23 -3.61
CA ASN A 10 5.49 0.91 -3.77
C ASN A 10 4.46 -0.22 -3.77
N ILE A 11 3.41 -0.10 -2.97
CA ILE A 11 2.32 -1.09 -2.96
C ILE A 11 1.63 -1.14 -4.32
N PHE A 12 1.30 0.02 -4.90
CA PHE A 12 0.70 0.07 -6.24
C PHE A 12 1.64 -0.52 -7.29
N ILE A 13 2.90 -0.15 -7.26
CA ILE A 13 3.91 -0.61 -8.22
C ILE A 13 4.04 -2.13 -8.19
N ASP A 14 4.22 -2.70 -7.00
CA ASP A 14 4.37 -4.16 -6.85
C ASP A 14 3.10 -4.91 -7.29
N LEU A 15 1.93 -4.43 -6.92
CA LEU A 15 0.67 -5.07 -7.32
C LEU A 15 0.41 -4.96 -8.83
N ILE A 16 0.82 -3.87 -9.47
CA ILE A 16 0.75 -3.72 -10.93
C ILE A 16 1.69 -4.74 -11.61
N ILE A 17 2.93 -4.86 -11.15
CA ILE A 17 3.90 -5.82 -11.69
C ILE A 17 3.39 -7.26 -11.57
N LEU A 18 2.74 -7.57 -10.45
CA LEU A 18 2.19 -8.91 -10.18
C LEU A 18 0.86 -9.19 -10.87
N GLY A 19 0.23 -8.17 -11.48
CA GLY A 19 -1.11 -8.32 -12.05
C GLY A 19 -2.20 -8.47 -10.98
N LEU A 20 -1.98 -7.94 -9.78
CA LEU A 20 -2.90 -8.06 -8.63
C LEU A 20 -3.55 -6.73 -8.24
N ILE A 21 -3.36 -5.66 -9.00
CA ILE A 21 -3.88 -4.34 -8.64
C ILE A 21 -5.41 -4.32 -8.51
N GLU A 22 -6.10 -5.01 -9.38
CA GLU A 22 -7.56 -5.11 -9.33
C GLU A 22 -8.04 -5.77 -8.04
N HIS A 23 -7.29 -6.74 -7.53
CA HIS A 23 -7.60 -7.45 -6.29
C HIS A 23 -7.46 -6.57 -5.05
N LEU A 24 -6.55 -5.58 -5.07
CA LEU A 24 -6.49 -4.57 -4.02
C LEU A 24 -7.81 -3.81 -3.91
N PHE A 25 -8.36 -3.41 -5.05
CA PHE A 25 -9.64 -2.70 -5.10
C PHE A 25 -10.86 -3.62 -4.92
N GLY A 26 -10.65 -4.93 -4.87
CA GLY A 26 -11.66 -5.92 -4.51
C GLY A 26 -11.75 -6.21 -3.01
N LEU A 27 -10.84 -5.66 -2.21
CA LEU A 27 -10.88 -5.79 -0.75
C LEU A 27 -12.02 -4.94 -0.16
N ASP A 28 -12.54 -5.32 1.00
CA ASP A 28 -13.51 -4.52 1.77
C ASP A 28 -12.79 -3.36 2.49
N ILE A 29 -12.02 -2.61 1.73
CA ILE A 29 -11.22 -1.48 2.20
C ILE A 29 -11.36 -0.36 1.18
N GLU A 30 -11.68 0.83 1.66
CA GLU A 30 -11.66 2.03 0.85
C GLU A 30 -10.21 2.49 0.67
N ILE A 31 -9.73 2.54 -0.56
CA ILE A 31 -8.32 2.85 -0.88
C ILE A 31 -8.17 4.31 -1.25
N HIS A 32 -7.35 4.98 -0.47
CA HIS A 32 -6.93 6.36 -0.70
C HIS A 32 -5.43 6.43 -0.96
N THR A 33 -5.01 7.49 -1.61
CA THR A 33 -3.61 7.90 -1.72
C THR A 33 -3.53 9.41 -1.81
N THR A 34 -2.34 9.95 -1.86
CA THR A 34 -2.10 11.39 -1.99
C THR A 34 -1.68 11.75 -3.40
N ARG A 35 -1.86 12.99 -3.79
CA ARG A 35 -1.39 13.50 -5.09
C ARG A 35 0.12 13.31 -5.23
N GLU A 36 0.88 13.53 -4.17
CA GLU A 36 2.32 13.40 -4.14
C GLU A 36 2.77 11.96 -4.43
N VAL A 37 2.05 10.97 -3.88
CA VAL A 37 2.28 9.55 -4.19
C VAL A 37 1.93 9.25 -5.64
N PHE A 38 0.77 9.69 -6.09
CA PHE A 38 0.30 9.45 -7.45
C PHE A 38 1.27 10.03 -8.49
N ASP A 39 1.82 11.20 -8.23
CA ASP A 39 2.77 11.87 -9.13
C ASP A 39 4.13 11.17 -9.22
N GLN A 40 4.49 10.30 -8.28
CA GLN A 40 5.69 9.46 -8.34
C GLN A 40 5.57 8.31 -9.33
N LEU A 41 4.36 7.96 -9.74
CA LEU A 41 4.11 6.83 -10.63
C LEU A 41 4.48 7.17 -12.08
N THR A 42 4.87 6.15 -12.85
CA THR A 42 5.09 6.32 -14.29
C THR A 42 3.78 6.61 -15.01
N ALA A 43 3.86 7.13 -16.24
CA ALA A 43 2.67 7.40 -17.05
C ALA A 43 1.78 6.14 -17.22
N ARG A 44 2.40 4.98 -17.41
CA ARG A 44 1.69 3.70 -17.55
C ARG A 44 0.98 3.30 -16.25
N GLN A 45 1.64 3.45 -15.12
CA GLN A 45 1.06 3.14 -13.81
C GLN A 45 -0.10 4.09 -13.48
N LYS A 46 0.05 5.39 -13.78
CA LYS A 46 -1.03 6.38 -13.63
C LYS A 46 -2.24 6.01 -14.51
N GLU A 47 -2.00 5.61 -15.74
CA GLU A 47 -3.06 5.20 -16.67
C GLU A 47 -3.88 4.03 -16.08
N ILE A 48 -3.20 3.02 -15.54
CA ILE A 48 -3.85 1.88 -14.89
C ILE A 48 -4.70 2.32 -13.69
N LEU A 49 -4.14 3.15 -12.81
CA LEU A 49 -4.85 3.61 -11.60
C LEU A 49 -5.98 4.60 -11.92
N THR A 50 -5.90 5.32 -13.02
CA THR A 50 -6.95 6.26 -13.43
C THR A 50 -8.28 5.56 -13.67
N VAL A 51 -8.28 4.29 -14.09
CA VAL A 51 -9.51 3.50 -14.23
C VAL A 51 -10.25 3.40 -12.90
N PHE A 52 -9.51 3.09 -11.83
CA PHE A 52 -10.09 2.96 -10.47
C PHE A 52 -10.46 4.32 -9.87
N TYR A 53 -9.69 5.34 -10.16
CA TYR A 53 -10.02 6.72 -9.79
C TYR A 53 -11.31 7.20 -10.47
N ALA A 54 -11.47 6.95 -11.77
CA ALA A 54 -12.61 7.38 -12.55
C ALA A 54 -13.93 6.71 -12.11
N ASP A 55 -13.87 5.45 -11.65
CA ASP A 55 -15.05 4.74 -11.16
C ASP A 55 -15.27 4.85 -9.63
N GLY A 56 -14.51 5.70 -8.97
CA GLY A 56 -14.69 6.02 -7.54
C GLY A 56 -14.11 5.00 -6.56
N ARG A 57 -13.34 4.02 -7.03
CA ARG A 57 -12.69 3.01 -6.17
C ARG A 57 -11.36 3.46 -5.57
N LEU A 58 -10.73 4.48 -6.16
CA LEU A 58 -9.52 5.11 -5.64
C LEU A 58 -9.78 6.59 -5.40
N THR A 59 -9.45 7.06 -4.20
CA THR A 59 -9.44 8.48 -3.88
C THR A 59 -8.00 8.99 -3.90
N VAL A 60 -7.76 10.04 -4.67
CA VAL A 60 -6.47 10.76 -4.69
C VAL A 60 -6.70 12.11 -4.04
N TYR A 61 -6.12 12.32 -2.85
CA TYR A 61 -6.29 13.54 -2.08
C TYR A 61 -5.31 14.63 -2.52
N ASP A 62 -5.85 15.80 -2.81
CA ASP A 62 -5.07 16.99 -3.13
C ASP A 62 -5.00 17.91 -1.90
N PHE A 63 -3.80 18.11 -1.36
CA PHE A 63 -3.60 18.99 -0.22
C PHE A 63 -3.68 20.46 -0.62
N SER A 64 -4.23 21.28 0.29
CA SER A 64 -4.12 22.73 0.19
C SER A 64 -2.67 23.19 0.46
N TRP A 65 -2.34 24.42 0.09
CA TRP A 65 -1.04 25.00 0.40
C TRP A 65 -0.80 25.09 1.90
N GLU A 66 -1.85 25.37 2.68
CA GLU A 66 -1.80 25.43 4.14
C GLU A 66 -1.48 24.06 4.74
N GLU A 67 -2.11 23.00 4.23
CA GLU A 67 -1.83 21.61 4.66
C GLU A 67 -0.40 21.20 4.32
N LEU A 68 0.07 21.50 3.11
CA LEU A 68 1.46 21.22 2.71
C LEU A 68 2.45 21.97 3.59
N ALA A 69 2.19 23.24 3.90
CA ALA A 69 3.03 24.04 4.81
C ALA A 69 3.07 23.40 6.20
N GLU A 70 1.95 22.92 6.72
CA GLU A 70 1.88 22.22 8.01
C GLU A 70 2.71 20.91 7.96
N ILE A 71 2.60 20.12 6.90
CA ILE A 71 3.40 18.89 6.73
C ILE A 71 4.90 19.20 6.82
N PHE A 72 5.37 20.29 6.19
CA PHE A 72 6.77 20.71 6.24
C PHE A 72 7.25 21.09 7.64
N THR A 73 6.35 21.51 8.54
CA THR A 73 6.72 21.89 9.92
C THR A 73 6.78 20.70 10.86
N LEU A 74 6.25 19.54 10.47
CA LEU A 74 6.26 18.35 11.31
C LEU A 74 7.65 17.72 11.40
N ASP A 75 7.94 17.14 12.57
CA ASP A 75 9.19 16.43 12.80
C ASP A 75 9.08 14.99 12.26
N PHE A 76 9.82 14.75 11.19
CA PHE A 76 9.92 13.43 10.56
C PHE A 76 11.33 12.87 10.67
N PRO A 77 11.48 11.53 10.72
CA PRO A 77 12.81 10.93 10.69
C PRO A 77 13.55 11.27 9.40
N ALA A 78 14.86 11.41 9.51
CA ALA A 78 15.72 11.68 8.37
C ALA A 78 15.56 10.59 7.30
N GLY A 79 15.50 11.01 6.04
CA GLY A 79 15.37 10.10 4.90
C GLY A 79 13.93 9.63 4.61
N LEU A 80 12.93 10.14 5.33
CA LEU A 80 11.53 9.92 4.94
C LEU A 80 11.19 10.85 3.76
N GLU A 81 10.82 10.26 2.64
CA GLU A 81 10.51 11.00 1.42
C GLU A 81 9.29 11.91 1.59
N PRO A 82 9.22 13.05 0.88
CA PRO A 82 8.08 13.97 0.99
C PRO A 82 6.73 13.31 0.74
N ALA A 83 6.62 12.42 -0.24
CA ALA A 83 5.38 11.70 -0.51
C ALA A 83 4.95 10.82 0.67
N ASP A 84 5.90 10.14 1.34
CA ASP A 84 5.60 9.30 2.51
C ASP A 84 5.13 10.15 3.70
N ARG A 85 5.64 11.37 3.84
CA ARG A 85 5.16 12.32 4.86
C ARG A 85 3.71 12.69 4.63
N THR A 86 3.29 12.85 3.37
CA THR A 86 1.89 13.12 3.03
C THR A 86 0.99 11.93 3.34
N VAL A 87 1.46 10.71 3.13
CA VAL A 87 0.73 9.47 3.49
C VAL A 87 0.47 9.43 5.00
N PHE A 88 1.51 9.63 5.81
CA PHE A 88 1.38 9.68 7.27
C PHE A 88 0.38 10.75 7.72
N TYR A 89 0.55 11.97 7.24
CA TYR A 89 -0.29 13.11 7.61
C TYR A 89 -1.76 12.84 7.29
N TYR A 90 -2.04 12.39 6.09
CA TYR A 90 -3.40 12.11 5.63
C TYR A 90 -4.03 10.95 6.42
N ALA A 91 -3.29 9.87 6.64
CA ALA A 91 -3.77 8.75 7.44
C ALA A 91 -4.07 9.16 8.89
N ARG A 92 -3.24 10.02 9.47
CA ARG A 92 -3.46 10.55 10.83
C ARG A 92 -4.73 11.39 10.88
N GLN A 93 -4.97 12.25 9.91
CA GLN A 93 -6.20 13.05 9.84
C GLN A 93 -7.45 12.19 9.74
N LEU A 94 -7.38 11.11 8.97
CA LEU A 94 -8.50 10.18 8.79
C LEU A 94 -8.60 9.14 9.90
N ALA A 95 -7.63 9.07 10.79
CA ALA A 95 -7.52 8.01 11.81
C ALA A 95 -7.66 6.60 11.21
N CYS A 96 -6.99 6.36 10.10
CA CYS A 96 -7.10 5.12 9.33
C CYS A 96 -5.77 4.38 9.23
N LEU A 97 -5.79 3.19 8.63
CA LEU A 97 -4.59 2.39 8.46
C LEU A 97 -3.75 2.88 7.26
N VAL A 98 -2.46 2.57 7.32
CA VAL A 98 -1.51 2.80 6.22
C VAL A 98 -1.12 1.45 5.62
N ILE A 99 -1.05 1.37 4.30
CA ILE A 99 -0.47 0.23 3.60
C ILE A 99 0.83 0.71 2.93
N SER A 100 1.97 0.24 3.42
CA SER A 100 3.28 0.67 2.95
C SER A 100 4.32 -0.45 3.06
N GLY A 101 5.20 -0.51 2.06
CA GLY A 101 6.39 -1.36 2.08
C GLY A 101 7.64 -0.64 2.61
N ASP A 102 7.59 0.65 2.87
CA ASP A 102 8.73 1.42 3.34
C ASP A 102 8.90 1.29 4.86
N ASN A 103 10.07 0.76 5.29
CA ASN A 103 10.34 0.52 6.71
C ASN A 103 10.38 1.80 7.55
N LYS A 104 10.85 2.90 7.00
CA LYS A 104 10.92 4.18 7.72
C LYS A 104 9.53 4.73 7.98
N LEU A 105 8.68 4.71 6.96
CA LEU A 105 7.28 5.13 7.09
C LEU A 105 6.53 4.23 8.07
N ARG A 106 6.70 2.91 7.94
CA ARG A 106 6.05 1.94 8.84
C ARG A 106 6.41 2.17 10.30
N LYS A 107 7.70 2.29 10.61
CA LYS A 107 8.17 2.56 11.98
C LYS A 107 7.64 3.89 12.51
N HIS A 108 7.60 4.92 11.69
CA HIS A 108 7.06 6.21 12.08
C HIS A 108 5.57 6.12 12.40
N CYS A 109 4.78 5.45 11.55
CA CYS A 109 3.35 5.21 11.78
C CYS A 109 3.13 4.45 13.10
N GLU A 110 3.83 3.35 13.30
CA GLU A 110 3.74 2.55 14.54
C GLU A 110 4.06 3.38 15.79
N LYS A 111 5.13 4.14 15.75
CA LYS A 111 5.54 5.03 16.85
C LYS A 111 4.46 6.07 17.17
N LYS A 112 3.70 6.50 16.19
CA LYS A 112 2.61 7.49 16.34
C LYS A 112 1.24 6.84 16.58
N GLY A 113 1.17 5.53 16.74
CA GLY A 113 -0.05 4.82 17.05
C GLY A 113 -0.97 4.55 15.88
N LEU A 114 -0.48 4.67 14.64
CA LEU A 114 -1.23 4.30 13.45
C LEU A 114 -1.04 2.82 13.13
N GLU A 115 -2.13 2.16 12.76
CA GLU A 115 -2.08 0.81 12.21
C GLU A 115 -1.41 0.85 10.84
N VAL A 116 -0.42 -0.01 10.61
CA VAL A 116 0.29 -0.09 9.34
C VAL A 116 0.54 -1.54 8.96
N HIS A 117 0.33 -1.84 7.68
CA HIS A 117 0.57 -3.16 7.10
C HIS A 117 1.38 -3.05 5.81
N GLY A 118 2.05 -4.14 5.46
CA GLY A 118 2.82 -4.24 4.22
C GLY A 118 2.13 -5.09 3.16
N LEU A 119 2.88 -5.39 2.11
CA LEU A 119 2.38 -6.15 0.96
C LEU A 119 1.96 -7.58 1.33
N ILE A 120 2.66 -8.23 2.25
CA ILE A 120 2.31 -9.60 2.69
C ILE A 120 0.91 -9.62 3.30
N TRP A 121 0.56 -8.62 4.11
CA TRP A 121 -0.78 -8.49 4.65
C TRP A 121 -1.83 -8.32 3.54
N VAL A 122 -1.53 -7.57 2.49
CA VAL A 122 -2.43 -7.46 1.33
C VAL A 122 -2.66 -8.83 0.68
N PHE A 123 -1.61 -9.64 0.51
CA PHE A 123 -1.74 -11.02 0.05
C PHE A 123 -2.65 -11.85 0.98
N ASP A 124 -2.44 -11.74 2.29
CA ASP A 124 -3.27 -12.45 3.27
C ASP A 124 -4.77 -12.09 3.11
N GLN A 125 -5.07 -10.81 2.89
CA GLN A 125 -6.45 -10.35 2.68
C GLN A 125 -7.05 -10.89 1.38
N ILE A 126 -6.28 -10.81 0.28
CA ILE A 126 -6.71 -11.29 -1.04
C ILE A 126 -7.03 -12.79 -0.99
N VAL A 127 -6.19 -13.58 -0.31
CA VAL A 127 -6.39 -15.02 -0.15
C VAL A 127 -7.55 -15.33 0.80
N ALA A 128 -7.67 -14.60 1.91
CA ALA A 128 -8.73 -14.78 2.89
C ALA A 128 -10.13 -14.51 2.31
N LEU A 129 -10.24 -13.55 1.40
CA LEU A 129 -11.47 -13.23 0.68
C LEU A 129 -11.68 -14.10 -0.58
N GLU A 130 -10.80 -15.07 -0.80
CA GLU A 130 -10.87 -15.99 -1.95
C GLU A 130 -10.88 -15.28 -3.31
N LEU A 131 -10.29 -14.08 -3.40
CA LEU A 131 -10.19 -13.31 -4.63
C LEU A 131 -9.24 -13.97 -5.64
N ILE A 132 -8.28 -14.75 -5.15
CA ILE A 132 -7.42 -15.62 -5.97
C ILE A 132 -7.29 -16.98 -5.29
N ARG A 133 -6.95 -17.99 -6.09
CA ARG A 133 -6.63 -19.31 -5.57
C ARG A 133 -5.28 -19.28 -4.84
N LYS A 134 -5.12 -20.12 -3.82
CA LYS A 134 -3.86 -20.26 -3.07
C LYS A 134 -2.67 -20.58 -3.99
N THR A 135 -2.87 -21.38 -5.03
CA THR A 135 -1.85 -21.73 -6.02
C THR A 135 -1.35 -20.49 -6.77
N ILE A 136 -2.26 -19.58 -7.13
CA ILE A 136 -1.91 -18.31 -7.77
C ILE A 136 -1.19 -17.38 -6.77
N ALA A 137 -1.63 -17.33 -5.53
CA ALA A 137 -0.97 -16.56 -4.48
C ALA A 137 0.48 -17.01 -4.28
N VAL A 138 0.74 -18.32 -4.26
CA VAL A 138 2.09 -18.89 -4.18
C VAL A 138 2.95 -18.45 -5.37
N GLU A 139 2.44 -18.60 -6.58
CA GLU A 139 3.13 -18.19 -7.82
C GLU A 139 3.50 -16.69 -7.77
N LYS A 140 2.55 -15.84 -7.41
CA LYS A 140 2.77 -14.40 -7.34
C LYS A 140 3.74 -14.00 -6.24
N LEU A 141 3.68 -14.68 -5.10
CA LEU A 141 4.59 -14.42 -3.98
C LEU A 141 6.03 -14.84 -4.32
N GLU A 142 6.21 -15.97 -5.00
CA GLU A 142 7.51 -16.42 -5.52
C GLU A 142 8.06 -15.41 -6.54
N LYS A 143 7.22 -14.91 -7.45
CA LYS A 143 7.60 -13.86 -8.39
C LYS A 143 8.05 -12.59 -7.66
N LEU A 144 7.32 -12.17 -6.63
CA LEU A 144 7.68 -11.00 -5.82
C LEU A 144 9.05 -11.18 -5.16
N MET A 145 9.35 -12.35 -4.62
CA MET A 145 10.66 -12.66 -4.03
C MET A 145 11.80 -12.51 -5.04
N SER A 146 11.55 -12.78 -6.31
CA SER A 146 12.59 -12.77 -7.35
C SER A 146 13.14 -11.37 -7.65
N TYR A 147 12.39 -10.30 -7.31
CA TYR A 147 12.81 -8.93 -7.60
C TYR A 147 12.72 -7.96 -6.41
N ASN A 148 12.11 -8.37 -5.30
CA ASN A 148 12.00 -7.53 -4.09
C ASN A 148 12.63 -8.26 -2.91
N ASP A 149 13.86 -7.89 -2.59
CA ASP A 149 14.66 -8.47 -1.50
C ASP A 149 14.44 -7.77 -0.14
N ARG A 150 13.63 -6.71 -0.11
CA ARG A 150 13.34 -5.96 1.12
C ARG A 150 12.24 -6.59 1.97
N LEU A 151 11.57 -7.62 1.46
CA LEU A 151 10.50 -8.32 2.16
C LEU A 151 11.07 -9.27 3.21
N PRO A 152 10.37 -9.47 4.34
CA PRO A 152 10.81 -10.41 5.36
C PRO A 152 10.67 -11.86 4.84
N ALA A 153 11.81 -12.47 4.53
CA ALA A 153 11.87 -13.82 3.95
C ALA A 153 11.12 -14.87 4.79
N ASP A 154 11.24 -14.80 6.11
CA ASP A 154 10.59 -15.74 7.01
C ASP A 154 9.05 -15.69 6.91
N GLU A 155 8.50 -14.48 6.81
CA GLU A 155 7.07 -14.27 6.68
C GLU A 155 6.54 -14.78 5.33
N ILE A 156 7.33 -14.60 4.26
CA ILE A 156 7.01 -15.15 2.94
C ILE A 156 7.02 -16.67 2.98
N LEU A 157 8.05 -17.28 3.54
CA LEU A 157 8.17 -18.74 3.63
C LEU A 157 7.01 -19.36 4.41
N LYS A 158 6.54 -18.73 5.48
CA LYS A 158 5.36 -19.15 6.22
C LYS A 158 4.11 -19.21 5.32
N ARG A 159 3.89 -18.18 4.50
CA ARG A 159 2.74 -18.14 3.58
C ARG A 159 2.87 -19.17 2.48
N LEU A 160 4.05 -19.29 1.87
CA LEU A 160 4.29 -20.31 0.84
C LEU A 160 3.98 -21.72 1.35
N LYS A 161 4.44 -22.03 2.56
CA LYS A 161 4.16 -23.31 3.20
C LYS A 161 2.66 -23.50 3.50
N LYS A 162 2.02 -22.47 4.06
CA LYS A 162 0.59 -22.49 4.40
C LYS A 162 -0.29 -22.66 3.18
N TRP A 163 0.00 -21.95 2.10
CA TRP A 163 -0.83 -21.96 0.90
C TRP A 163 -0.53 -23.14 -0.04
N SER A 164 0.63 -23.78 0.09
CA SER A 164 0.99 -25.00 -0.64
C SER A 164 0.53 -26.28 0.05
N ALA A 165 0.08 -26.20 1.29
CA ALA A 165 -0.42 -27.37 2.03
C ALA A 165 -1.73 -27.87 1.40
N LYS A 166 -1.84 -29.20 1.22
CA LYS A 166 -3.03 -29.87 0.71
C LYS A 166 -4.08 -30.06 1.78
#